data_0e97fb2cc21ceceae3b822dc98a5f7db
#
_entry.id   0e97fb2cc21ceceae3b822dc98a5f7db
#
_cell.length_a   1.000
_cell.length_b   1.000
_cell.length_c   1.000
_cell.angle_alpha   90.00
_cell.angle_beta   90.00
_cell.angle_gamma   90.00
#
_symmetry.space_group_name_H-M   'P 1'
#
loop_
_entity.id
_entity.type
_entity.pdbx_description
1 polymer ?
#
loop_
_entity_poly.entity_id
_entity_poly.type
_entity_poly.pdbx_seq_one_letter_code
_entity_poly.pdbx_strand_id
1 'polypeptide(L)'
;MWLQLEVETTQDYVDQLSIFFEEVGAVSVSISASSSEPIFDECNNDENAFWDKTKITVLLSAACNIDNLIAQLDKFANGKAIQDCRIESLEDKDWIDEFKSKYQPMIFLEKICISPSWCAPLKSKIPTIIVDPGLAFGTGAHPTTSLCIEWFCMNNMENKVVI
;
A
#
# COMPACT_ATOMS: atom_id res chain seq x y z
N MET A 1 -2.68 -2.06 -20.43
CA MET A 1 -2.08 -3.33 -19.98
C MET A 1 -0.66 -3.07 -19.50
N TRP A 2 -0.31 -3.57 -18.34
CA TRP A 2 0.96 -3.39 -17.68
C TRP A 2 1.57 -4.75 -17.30
N LEU A 3 2.85 -4.78 -17.04
CA LEU A 3 3.54 -5.95 -16.51
C LEU A 3 4.09 -5.61 -15.13
N GLN A 4 3.83 -6.46 -14.17
CA GLN A 4 4.42 -6.40 -12.84
C GLN A 4 5.48 -7.48 -12.73
N LEU A 5 6.70 -7.05 -12.42
CA LEU A 5 7.81 -7.94 -12.12
C LEU A 5 8.08 -7.86 -10.63
N GLU A 6 8.08 -8.99 -9.94
CA GLU A 6 8.51 -9.11 -8.55
C GLU A 6 9.85 -9.84 -8.50
N VAL A 7 10.81 -9.26 -7.81
CA VAL A 7 12.15 -9.83 -7.64
C VAL A 7 12.45 -9.91 -6.15
N GLU A 8 12.84 -11.08 -5.67
CA GLU A 8 13.40 -11.25 -4.33
C GLU A 8 14.94 -11.15 -4.38
N THR A 9 15.47 -10.33 -3.48
CA THR A 9 16.90 -10.04 -3.40
C THR A 9 17.36 -9.86 -1.96
N THR A 10 18.67 -9.69 -1.76
CA THR A 10 19.26 -9.28 -0.48
C THR A 10 19.52 -7.78 -0.46
N GLN A 11 19.64 -7.20 0.74
CA GLN A 11 19.91 -5.77 0.93
C GLN A 11 21.10 -5.25 0.10
N ASP A 12 22.12 -6.07 -0.12
CA ASP A 12 23.35 -5.68 -0.84
C ASP A 12 23.11 -5.28 -2.31
N TYR A 13 22.01 -5.76 -2.90
CA TYR A 13 21.72 -5.55 -4.32
C TYR A 13 20.52 -4.64 -4.57
N VAL A 14 19.83 -4.18 -3.53
CA VAL A 14 18.58 -3.40 -3.68
C VAL A 14 18.81 -2.13 -4.51
N ASP A 15 19.82 -1.33 -4.15
CA ASP A 15 20.10 -0.08 -4.83
C ASP A 15 20.51 -0.30 -6.29
N GLN A 16 21.38 -1.28 -6.52
CA GLN A 16 21.85 -1.59 -7.86
C GLN A 16 20.74 -2.10 -8.77
N LEU A 17 19.86 -2.95 -8.24
CA LEU A 17 18.70 -3.46 -8.97
C LEU A 17 17.68 -2.35 -9.23
N SER A 18 17.47 -1.45 -8.27
CA SER A 18 16.57 -0.31 -8.44
C SER A 18 17.02 0.59 -9.57
N ILE A 19 18.30 0.96 -9.59
CA ILE A 19 18.91 1.75 -10.67
C ILE A 19 18.78 1.02 -12.02
N PHE A 20 19.08 -0.27 -12.04
CA PHE A 20 18.94 -1.09 -13.26
C PHE A 20 17.50 -1.05 -13.80
N PHE A 21 16.48 -1.21 -12.94
CA PHE A 21 15.09 -1.18 -13.37
C PHE A 21 14.67 0.20 -13.88
N GLU A 22 15.15 1.28 -13.27
CA GLU A 22 14.93 2.64 -13.77
C GLU A 22 15.56 2.84 -15.17
N GLU A 23 16.79 2.36 -15.37
CA GLU A 23 17.50 2.46 -16.66
C GLU A 23 16.82 1.68 -17.78
N VAL A 24 16.19 0.53 -17.49
CA VAL A 24 15.42 -0.22 -18.47
C VAL A 24 14.02 0.32 -18.72
N GLY A 25 13.67 1.44 -18.07
CA GLY A 25 12.42 2.17 -18.30
C GLY A 25 11.25 1.69 -17.44
N ALA A 26 11.50 1.26 -16.22
CA ALA A 26 10.44 1.01 -15.25
C ALA A 26 9.62 2.29 -14.99
N VAL A 27 8.31 2.14 -14.93
CA VAL A 27 7.39 3.23 -14.59
C VAL A 27 7.36 3.46 -13.08
N SER A 28 7.55 2.40 -12.31
CA SER A 28 7.64 2.44 -10.85
C SER A 28 8.52 1.31 -10.35
N VAL A 29 9.31 1.59 -9.34
CA VAL A 29 10.08 0.62 -8.55
C VAL A 29 9.68 0.80 -7.10
N SER A 30 9.18 -0.26 -6.48
CA SER A 30 8.74 -0.27 -5.09
C SER A 30 9.52 -1.32 -4.31
N ILE A 31 9.98 -0.96 -3.12
CA ILE A 31 10.78 -1.83 -2.25
C ILE A 31 9.95 -2.17 -1.02
N SER A 32 9.89 -3.43 -0.66
CA SER A 32 9.18 -3.93 0.51
C SER A 32 9.87 -5.13 1.13
N ALA A 33 9.47 -5.47 2.37
CA ALA A 33 9.90 -6.72 2.97
C ALA A 33 9.40 -7.92 2.17
N SER A 34 10.22 -8.94 2.01
CA SER A 34 9.77 -10.26 1.53
C SER A 34 9.16 -11.10 2.66
N SER A 35 9.44 -10.74 3.92
CA SER A 35 8.88 -11.36 5.13
C SER A 35 8.00 -10.39 5.91
N SER A 36 7.23 -10.90 6.87
CA SER A 36 6.39 -10.08 7.76
C SER A 36 7.17 -9.45 8.93
N GLU A 37 8.48 -9.52 8.92
CA GLU A 37 9.30 -8.96 9.98
C GLU A 37 9.42 -7.43 9.82
N PRO A 38 8.91 -6.65 10.76
CA PRO A 38 9.05 -5.20 10.73
C PRO A 38 10.47 -4.79 11.11
N ILE A 39 11.01 -3.76 10.45
CA ILE A 39 12.22 -3.09 10.91
C ILE A 39 11.81 -2.08 11.97
N PHE A 40 12.31 -2.26 13.20
CA PHE A 40 12.11 -1.33 14.32
C PHE A 40 13.36 -0.49 14.61
N ASP A 41 14.17 -0.22 13.61
CA ASP A 41 15.45 0.47 13.84
C ASP A 41 15.28 1.98 13.75
N GLU A 42 15.04 2.61 14.90
CA GLU A 42 14.97 4.07 15.03
C GLU A 42 16.38 4.73 15.20
N CYS A 43 17.43 3.94 15.37
CA CYS A 43 18.70 4.44 15.91
C CYS A 43 19.96 4.17 15.12
N ASN A 44 19.90 3.42 14.04
CA ASN A 44 21.10 3.20 13.23
C ASN A 44 21.16 4.22 12.08
N ASN A 45 22.20 5.04 12.10
CA ASN A 45 22.55 5.97 11.01
C ASN A 45 23.02 5.27 9.73
N ASP A 46 22.69 4.01 9.53
CA ASP A 46 22.92 3.32 8.28
C ASP A 46 21.87 3.79 7.26
N GLU A 47 22.33 4.63 6.35
CA GLU A 47 21.53 5.29 5.32
C GLU A 47 20.76 4.32 4.40
N ASN A 48 20.96 2.99 4.54
CA ASN A 48 20.37 1.95 3.70
C ASN A 48 19.94 0.71 4.51
N ALA A 49 19.09 0.87 5.52
CA ALA A 49 18.54 -0.27 6.23
C ALA A 49 17.40 -0.92 5.42
N PHE A 50 17.73 -1.87 4.57
CA PHE A 50 16.76 -2.75 3.94
C PHE A 50 16.67 -4.08 4.73
N TRP A 51 15.59 -4.84 4.46
CA TRP A 51 15.44 -6.18 5.01
C TRP A 51 16.46 -7.15 4.39
N ASP A 52 16.94 -8.11 5.16
CA ASP A 52 17.82 -9.19 4.66
C ASP A 52 17.23 -9.90 3.44
N LYS A 53 15.90 -10.06 3.45
CA LYS A 53 15.11 -10.49 2.30
C LYS A 53 14.20 -9.37 1.87
N THR A 54 14.55 -8.76 0.77
CA THR A 54 13.84 -7.62 0.21
C THR A 54 13.14 -8.03 -1.08
N LYS A 55 11.92 -7.55 -1.25
CA LYS A 55 11.15 -7.68 -2.50
C LYS A 55 11.13 -6.35 -3.23
N ILE A 56 11.54 -6.37 -4.49
CA ILE A 56 11.43 -5.25 -5.42
C ILE A 56 10.27 -5.55 -6.36
N THR A 57 9.28 -4.68 -6.37
CA THR A 57 8.14 -4.75 -7.30
C THR A 57 8.29 -3.66 -8.34
N VAL A 58 8.34 -4.06 -9.60
CA VAL A 58 8.60 -3.19 -10.74
C VAL A 58 7.40 -3.17 -11.66
N LEU A 59 6.94 -1.98 -12.02
CA LEU A 59 5.89 -1.79 -13.02
C LEU A 59 6.50 -1.43 -14.36
N LEU A 60 6.19 -2.20 -15.37
CA LEU A 60 6.70 -2.05 -16.73
C LEU A 60 5.55 -1.86 -17.72
N SER A 61 5.83 -1.14 -18.81
CA SER A 61 4.90 -1.10 -19.93
C SER A 61 4.78 -2.49 -20.59
N ALA A 62 3.59 -2.84 -21.07
CA ALA A 62 3.38 -4.08 -21.85
C ALA A 62 4.23 -4.14 -23.13
N ALA A 63 4.78 -3.01 -23.59
CA ALA A 63 5.70 -2.98 -24.72
C ALA A 63 7.14 -3.38 -24.35
N CYS A 64 7.42 -3.60 -23.08
CA CYS A 64 8.75 -4.02 -22.62
C CYS A 64 9.08 -5.41 -23.19
N ASN A 65 10.31 -5.56 -23.68
CA ASN A 65 10.81 -6.85 -24.13
C ASN A 65 11.27 -7.68 -22.92
N ILE A 66 10.39 -8.55 -22.45
CA ILE A 66 10.61 -9.38 -21.26
C ILE A 66 11.81 -10.30 -21.43
N ASP A 67 11.97 -10.93 -22.60
CA ASP A 67 13.07 -11.87 -22.82
C ASP A 67 14.44 -11.18 -22.70
N ASN A 68 14.52 -9.96 -23.24
CA ASN A 68 15.72 -9.15 -23.11
C ASN A 68 15.97 -8.70 -21.66
N LEU A 69 14.91 -8.33 -20.94
CA LEU A 69 14.99 -7.95 -19.55
C LEU A 69 15.50 -9.11 -18.68
N ILE A 70 14.91 -10.29 -18.83
CA ILE A 70 15.34 -11.50 -18.09
C ILE A 70 16.79 -11.83 -18.40
N ALA A 71 17.19 -11.79 -19.68
CA ALA A 71 18.56 -12.07 -20.09
C ALA A 71 19.58 -11.05 -19.51
N GLN A 72 19.17 -9.83 -19.25
CA GLN A 72 19.99 -8.83 -18.57
C GLN A 72 20.04 -9.10 -17.06
N LEU A 73 18.92 -9.44 -16.44
CA LEU A 73 18.83 -9.80 -15.03
C LEU A 73 19.66 -11.02 -14.69
N ASP A 74 19.65 -12.06 -15.54
CA ASP A 74 20.46 -13.28 -15.35
C ASP A 74 21.98 -12.98 -15.34
N LYS A 75 22.38 -11.94 -16.07
CA LYS A 75 23.77 -11.49 -16.09
C LYS A 75 24.10 -10.57 -14.93
N PHE A 76 23.11 -9.98 -14.31
CA PHE A 76 23.27 -9.04 -13.22
C PHE A 76 23.88 -9.75 -12.00
N ALA A 77 24.96 -9.19 -11.45
CA ALA A 77 25.69 -9.76 -10.32
C ALA A 77 26.04 -11.27 -10.49
N ASN A 78 26.26 -11.74 -11.74
CA ASN A 78 26.52 -13.15 -12.07
C ASN A 78 25.41 -14.10 -11.57
N GLY A 79 24.15 -13.67 -11.62
CA GLY A 79 22.98 -14.43 -11.17
C GLY A 79 22.81 -14.54 -9.66
N LYS A 80 23.63 -13.85 -8.87
CA LYS A 80 23.56 -13.92 -7.39
C LYS A 80 22.60 -12.93 -6.75
N ALA A 81 22.24 -11.87 -7.50
CA ALA A 81 21.40 -10.81 -6.98
C ALA A 81 19.92 -11.20 -6.84
N ILE A 82 19.49 -12.24 -7.54
CA ILE A 82 18.08 -12.62 -7.64
C ILE A 82 17.87 -13.99 -7.03
N GLN A 83 16.97 -14.08 -6.04
CA GLN A 83 16.60 -15.33 -5.39
C GLN A 83 15.33 -15.93 -5.99
N ASP A 84 14.36 -15.08 -6.31
CA ASP A 84 13.12 -15.47 -7.01
C ASP A 84 12.69 -14.33 -7.94
N CYS A 85 12.01 -14.67 -9.02
CA CYS A 85 11.53 -13.71 -9.99
C CYS A 85 10.17 -14.16 -10.55
N ARG A 86 9.16 -13.29 -10.46
CA ARG A 86 7.81 -13.54 -10.96
C ARG A 86 7.35 -12.40 -11.83
N ILE A 87 6.67 -12.75 -12.92
CA ILE A 87 6.10 -11.77 -13.85
C ILE A 87 4.61 -12.06 -13.97
N GLU A 88 3.82 -11.02 -13.79
CA GLU A 88 2.37 -11.05 -13.95
C GLU A 88 1.90 -9.94 -14.88
N SER A 89 0.92 -10.24 -15.71
CA SER A 89 0.24 -9.22 -16.50
C SER A 89 -0.82 -8.53 -15.68
N LEU A 90 -0.77 -7.19 -15.60
CA LEU A 90 -1.82 -6.39 -15.01
C LEU A 90 -2.74 -5.85 -16.11
N GLU A 91 -3.99 -6.27 -16.04
CA GLU A 91 -5.03 -5.67 -16.87
C GLU A 91 -5.36 -4.25 -16.36
N ASP A 92 -5.77 -3.39 -17.29
CA ASP A 92 -6.32 -2.09 -16.90
C ASP A 92 -7.66 -2.34 -16.20
N LYS A 93 -7.66 -2.15 -14.89
CA LYS A 93 -8.86 -2.20 -14.05
C LYS A 93 -9.32 -0.79 -13.73
N ASP A 94 -10.59 -0.64 -13.50
CA ASP A 94 -11.09 0.58 -12.88
C ASP A 94 -10.69 0.60 -11.40
N TRP A 95 -9.49 1.14 -11.14
CA TRP A 95 -8.92 1.25 -9.80
C TRP A 95 -9.79 2.10 -8.87
N ILE A 96 -10.60 3.01 -9.45
CA ILE A 96 -11.52 3.85 -8.69
C ILE A 96 -12.64 3.00 -8.12
N ASP A 97 -13.22 2.12 -8.92
CA ASP A 97 -14.28 1.23 -8.46
C ASP A 97 -13.74 0.16 -7.50
N GLU A 98 -12.55 -0.36 -7.74
CA GLU A 98 -11.90 -1.27 -6.80
C GLU A 98 -11.59 -0.57 -5.46
N PHE A 99 -11.07 0.66 -5.51
CA PHE A 99 -10.85 1.46 -4.32
C PHE A 99 -12.15 1.70 -3.55
N LYS A 100 -13.20 2.17 -4.23
CA LYS A 100 -14.51 2.42 -3.62
C LYS A 100 -15.12 1.17 -2.98
N SER A 101 -14.95 0.00 -3.58
CA SER A 101 -15.48 -1.26 -3.08
C SER A 101 -14.93 -1.67 -1.71
N LYS A 102 -13.71 -1.22 -1.39
CA LYS A 102 -13.04 -1.52 -0.10
C LYS A 102 -13.62 -0.74 1.08
N TYR A 103 -14.35 0.35 0.81
CA TYR A 103 -14.89 1.22 1.85
C TYR A 103 -16.39 1.05 1.97
N GLN A 104 -16.83 0.65 3.14
CA GLN A 104 -18.23 0.46 3.50
C GLN A 104 -18.61 1.38 4.66
N PRO A 105 -19.90 1.72 4.83
CA PRO A 105 -20.34 2.45 5.99
C PRO A 105 -19.97 1.76 7.30
N MET A 106 -19.38 2.50 8.24
CA MET A 106 -18.99 2.02 9.56
C MET A 106 -19.92 2.59 10.62
N ILE A 107 -20.50 1.73 11.44
CA ILE A 107 -21.40 2.12 12.52
C ILE A 107 -20.70 1.91 13.85
N PHE A 108 -20.63 2.97 14.66
CA PHE A 108 -20.01 2.97 15.97
C PHE A 108 -21.09 2.95 17.06
N LEU A 109 -21.12 1.86 17.83
CA LEU A 109 -22.01 1.65 19.00
C LEU A 109 -23.49 2.01 18.73
N GLU A 110 -23.97 1.82 17.50
CA GLU A 110 -25.33 2.17 17.05
C GLU A 110 -25.71 3.66 17.25
N LYS A 111 -24.72 4.54 17.46
CA LYS A 111 -24.92 5.95 17.76
C LYS A 111 -24.54 6.89 16.62
N ILE A 112 -23.53 6.53 15.84
CA ILE A 112 -23.03 7.33 14.72
C ILE A 112 -22.59 6.42 13.59
N CYS A 113 -22.79 6.88 12.36
CA CYS A 113 -22.27 6.24 11.16
C CYS A 113 -21.30 7.16 10.46
N ILE A 114 -20.19 6.61 9.95
CA ILE A 114 -19.31 7.26 8.99
C ILE A 114 -19.44 6.51 7.67
N SER A 115 -19.77 7.22 6.61
CA SER A 115 -20.04 6.63 5.31
C SER A 115 -19.41 7.43 4.19
N PRO A 116 -18.81 6.79 3.17
CA PRO A 116 -18.43 7.47 1.95
C PRO A 116 -19.64 8.00 1.17
N SER A 117 -19.45 9.08 0.40
CA SER A 117 -20.51 9.71 -0.37
C SER A 117 -21.12 8.82 -1.46
N TRP A 118 -20.36 7.84 -1.96
CA TRP A 118 -20.83 6.88 -2.98
C TRP A 118 -21.62 5.70 -2.42
N CYS A 119 -21.68 5.55 -1.10
CA CYS A 119 -22.51 4.53 -0.47
C CYS A 119 -23.95 4.97 -0.36
N ALA A 120 -24.90 4.03 -0.50
CA ALA A 120 -26.30 4.33 -0.31
C ALA A 120 -26.58 4.78 1.13
N PRO A 121 -27.44 5.79 1.35
CA PRO A 121 -27.80 6.23 2.68
C PRO A 121 -28.37 5.08 3.52
N LEU A 122 -27.94 5.00 4.77
CA LEU A 122 -28.51 4.02 5.69
C LEU A 122 -30.01 4.31 5.92
N LYS A 123 -30.83 3.26 5.84
CA LYS A 123 -32.28 3.33 6.18
C LYS A 123 -32.51 3.36 7.70
N SER A 124 -31.62 3.98 8.45
CA SER A 124 -31.67 4.07 9.91
C SER A 124 -31.75 5.53 10.35
N LYS A 125 -32.18 5.76 11.61
CA LYS A 125 -32.19 7.10 12.22
C LYS A 125 -30.83 7.48 12.83
N ILE A 126 -29.79 6.68 12.59
CA ILE A 126 -28.45 6.94 13.11
C ILE A 126 -27.86 8.15 12.37
N PRO A 127 -27.38 9.18 13.09
CA PRO A 127 -26.68 10.30 12.49
C PRO A 127 -25.51 9.80 11.63
N THR A 128 -25.41 10.31 10.41
CA THR A 128 -24.36 9.88 9.47
C THR A 128 -23.48 11.06 9.10
N ILE A 129 -22.18 10.87 9.26
CA ILE A 129 -21.15 11.79 8.79
C ILE A 129 -20.63 11.24 7.47
N ILE A 130 -20.65 12.09 6.44
CA ILE A 130 -20.11 11.74 5.12
C ILE A 130 -18.63 12.10 5.09
N VAL A 131 -17.79 11.10 4.87
CA VAL A 131 -16.34 11.25 4.73
C VAL A 131 -15.86 10.38 3.59
N ASP A 132 -15.33 11.01 2.55
CA ASP A 132 -14.74 10.29 1.44
C ASP A 132 -13.29 9.94 1.77
N PRO A 133 -12.94 8.65 1.80
CA PRO A 133 -11.56 8.22 1.97
C PRO A 133 -10.68 8.77 0.85
N GLY A 134 -9.54 9.33 1.22
CA GLY A 134 -8.53 9.83 0.33
C GLY A 134 -7.14 9.39 0.78
N LEU A 135 -6.13 10.13 0.36
CA LEU A 135 -4.74 9.92 0.78
C LEU A 135 -4.46 10.41 2.22
N ALA A 136 -5.41 11.12 2.83
CA ALA A 136 -5.28 11.65 4.17
C ALA A 136 -5.81 10.68 5.24
N PHE A 137 -5.26 10.76 6.45
CA PHE A 137 -5.74 10.05 7.62
C PHE A 137 -7.12 10.61 8.08
N GLY A 138 -7.85 9.79 8.86
CA GLY A 138 -9.07 10.26 9.52
C GLY A 138 -10.38 9.71 8.96
N THR A 139 -10.31 8.71 8.09
CA THR A 139 -11.51 8.06 7.51
C THR A 139 -12.35 7.26 8.50
N GLY A 140 -11.88 7.09 9.72
CA GLY A 140 -12.51 6.21 10.73
C GLY A 140 -12.04 4.77 10.70
N ALA A 141 -11.45 4.30 9.61
CA ALA A 141 -11.04 2.91 9.45
C ALA A 141 -9.78 2.54 10.25
N HIS A 142 -8.92 3.52 10.57
CA HIS A 142 -7.73 3.25 11.35
C HIS A 142 -8.09 3.04 12.84
N PRO A 143 -7.51 2.05 13.54
CA PRO A 143 -7.84 1.74 14.93
C PRO A 143 -7.81 2.94 15.88
N THR A 144 -6.85 3.85 15.72
CA THR A 144 -6.75 5.05 16.55
C THR A 144 -7.95 5.98 16.39
N THR A 145 -8.41 6.18 15.15
CA THR A 145 -9.58 7.00 14.86
C THR A 145 -10.86 6.32 15.35
N SER A 146 -10.99 5.01 15.12
CA SER A 146 -12.14 4.22 15.61
C SER A 146 -12.27 4.32 17.13
N LEU A 147 -11.18 4.13 17.88
CA LEU A 147 -11.17 4.24 19.33
C LEU A 147 -11.57 5.63 19.84
N CYS A 148 -11.12 6.69 19.16
CA CYS A 148 -11.55 8.05 19.52
C CYS A 148 -13.06 8.23 19.30
N ILE A 149 -13.61 7.74 18.19
CA ILE A 149 -15.05 7.84 17.88
C ILE A 149 -15.87 7.03 18.89
N GLU A 150 -15.45 5.82 19.22
CA GLU A 150 -16.08 4.98 20.24
C GLU A 150 -16.07 5.67 21.60
N TRP A 151 -14.94 6.27 21.99
CA TRP A 151 -14.85 7.03 23.24
C TRP A 151 -15.86 8.19 23.28
N PHE A 152 -16.02 8.95 22.18
CA PHE A 152 -17.05 10.00 22.09
C PHE A 152 -18.46 9.40 22.19
N CYS A 153 -18.71 8.25 21.59
CA CYS A 153 -19.99 7.58 21.68
C CYS A 153 -20.31 7.08 23.11
N MET A 154 -19.33 6.72 23.90
CA MET A 154 -19.51 6.25 25.26
C MET A 154 -19.73 7.37 26.27
N ASN A 155 -19.21 8.57 26.00
CA ASN A 155 -19.23 9.69 26.93
C ASN A 155 -20.32 10.71 26.57
N ASN A 156 -20.93 11.31 27.57
CA ASN A 156 -21.85 12.43 27.36
C ASN A 156 -21.05 13.70 27.04
N MET A 157 -21.19 14.19 25.83
CA MET A 157 -20.49 15.37 25.32
C MET A 157 -21.38 16.64 25.33
N GLU A 158 -22.58 16.54 25.87
CA GLU A 158 -23.50 17.66 25.96
C GLU A 158 -22.89 18.82 26.76
N ASN A 159 -22.89 20.03 26.16
CA ASN A 159 -22.33 21.25 26.74
C ASN A 159 -20.80 21.19 27.06
N LYS A 160 -20.05 20.28 26.42
CA LYS A 160 -18.59 20.22 26.55
C LYS A 160 -17.89 20.86 25.39
N VAL A 161 -16.81 21.57 25.65
CA VAL A 161 -15.86 22.04 24.65
C VAL A 161 -14.78 20.98 24.51
N VAL A 162 -14.53 20.53 23.31
CA VAL A 162 -13.46 19.57 22.97
C VAL A 162 -12.42 20.33 22.14
N ILE A 163 -11.18 20.30 22.59
CA ILE A 163 -10.04 20.95 21.92
C ILE A 163 -9.09 19.88 21.46
#